data_39093355fdf6d677e3393274d3013d30
#
_entry.id   39093355fdf6d677e3393274d3013d30
#
_cell.length_a   1.000
_cell.length_b   1.000
_cell.length_c   1.000
_cell.angle_alpha   90.00
_cell.angle_beta   90.00
_cell.angle_gamma   90.00
#
_symmetry.space_group_name_H-M   'P 1'
#
loop_
_entity.id
_entity.type
_entity.pdbx_description
1 polymer ?
#
loop_
_entity_poly.entity_id
_entity_poly.type
_entity_poly.pdbx_seq_one_letter_code
_entity_poly.pdbx_strand_id
1 'polypeptide(L)'
;MASKNFVLDTNVLIENPKCIAALRNGNENRIHIPYTVLTELDALKRDTRIGHVVAQAVTSIIEDPKVLIFPPNGHNFTPDMSADDRILREIGHQSGLGEPILVTNDRILQLKARVFGIPSEGYRDSVPFQSESQIYTGFVEDGDDPVPNSFQWENGTPGFHGPDGPKPIGYNQ
;
A
#
# COMPACT_ATOMS: atom_id res chain seq x y z
N MET A 1 8.91 -10.89 -16.76
CA MET A 1 7.66 -11.14 -16.00
C MET A 1 6.52 -10.42 -16.71
N ALA A 2 5.28 -10.88 -16.58
CA ALA A 2 4.15 -10.20 -17.20
C ALA A 2 3.89 -8.86 -16.46
N SER A 3 3.69 -7.77 -17.22
CA SER A 3 3.34 -6.45 -16.66
C SER A 3 1.98 -6.50 -15.99
N LYS A 4 1.90 -6.08 -14.74
CA LYS A 4 0.64 -5.97 -13.99
C LYS A 4 0.03 -4.57 -14.18
N ASN A 5 -1.31 -4.50 -14.16
CA ASN A 5 -2.07 -3.25 -14.17
C ASN A 5 -2.68 -3.04 -12.78
N PHE A 6 -2.04 -2.24 -11.95
CA PHE A 6 -2.52 -1.93 -10.60
C PHE A 6 -3.46 -0.73 -10.62
N VAL A 7 -4.59 -0.87 -9.96
CA VAL A 7 -5.53 0.22 -9.70
C VAL A 7 -5.49 0.51 -8.20
N LEU A 8 -5.15 1.73 -7.82
CA LEU A 8 -4.93 2.09 -6.42
C LEU A 8 -6.18 2.68 -5.78
N ASP A 9 -6.45 2.24 -4.58
CA ASP A 9 -7.46 2.79 -3.70
C ASP A 9 -6.90 3.95 -2.86
N THR A 10 -7.76 4.82 -2.37
CA THR A 10 -7.43 6.01 -1.58
C THR A 10 -6.65 5.66 -0.32
N ASN A 11 -7.05 4.61 0.41
CA ASN A 11 -6.39 4.22 1.66
C ASN A 11 -4.92 3.83 1.44
N VAL A 12 -4.59 3.17 0.35
CA VAL A 12 -3.21 2.78 0.02
C VAL A 12 -2.33 4.01 -0.23
N LEU A 13 -2.87 5.01 -0.92
CA LEU A 13 -2.16 6.27 -1.19
C LEU A 13 -1.92 7.09 0.08
N ILE A 14 -2.87 7.07 1.02
CA ILE A 14 -2.75 7.78 2.30
C ILE A 14 -1.81 7.06 3.25
N GLU A 15 -1.94 5.74 3.39
CA GLU A 15 -1.07 4.96 4.26
C GLU A 15 0.38 4.92 3.77
N ASN A 16 0.57 4.94 2.45
CA ASN A 16 1.89 4.84 1.82
C ASN A 16 2.01 5.81 0.63
N PRO A 17 2.26 7.11 0.85
CA PRO A 17 2.35 8.10 -0.22
C PRO A 17 3.38 7.80 -1.32
N LYS A 18 4.37 6.95 -1.02
CA LYS A 18 5.40 6.49 -1.97
C LYS A 18 5.06 5.15 -2.65
N CYS A 19 3.83 4.64 -2.47
CA CYS A 19 3.42 3.33 -2.97
C CYS A 19 3.53 3.22 -4.51
N ILE A 20 3.33 4.32 -5.23
CA ILE A 20 3.38 4.35 -6.70
C ILE A 20 4.74 3.85 -7.20
N ALA A 21 5.83 4.40 -6.70
CA ALA A 21 7.17 4.00 -7.10
C ALA A 21 7.48 2.53 -6.75
N ALA A 22 7.06 2.08 -5.56
CA ALA A 22 7.25 0.72 -5.10
C ALA A 22 6.48 -0.30 -5.96
N LEU A 23 5.18 -0.04 -6.22
CA LEU A 23 4.33 -0.93 -7.01
C LEU A 23 4.75 -0.97 -8.47
N ARG A 24 5.27 0.13 -8.99
CA ARG A 24 5.71 0.22 -10.35
C ARG A 24 6.93 -0.63 -10.68
N ASN A 25 7.75 -0.95 -9.68
CA ASN A 25 8.94 -1.76 -9.84
C ASN A 25 9.80 -1.32 -11.06
N GLY A 26 10.29 -0.11 -11.01
CA GLY A 26 10.95 0.54 -12.15
C GLY A 26 9.95 0.92 -13.25
N ASN A 27 9.72 0.07 -14.22
CA ASN A 27 8.77 0.29 -15.32
C ASN A 27 8.01 -0.98 -15.72
N GLU A 28 8.03 -2.01 -14.89
CA GLU A 28 7.39 -3.28 -15.20
C GLU A 28 5.87 -3.18 -15.13
N ASN A 29 5.34 -2.48 -14.11
CA ASN A 29 3.92 -2.39 -13.86
C ASN A 29 3.35 -1.03 -14.25
N ARG A 30 2.06 -1.01 -14.56
CA ARG A 30 1.28 0.20 -14.84
C ARG A 30 0.43 0.54 -13.63
N ILE A 31 0.36 1.83 -13.32
CA ILE A 31 -0.41 2.34 -12.19
C ILE A 31 -1.57 3.16 -12.72
N HIS A 32 -2.75 2.87 -12.21
CA HIS A 32 -4.00 3.54 -12.57
C HIS A 32 -4.66 4.10 -11.32
N ILE A 33 -5.18 5.31 -11.43
CA ILE A 33 -5.91 6.00 -10.36
C ILE A 33 -7.34 6.26 -10.83
N PRO A 34 -8.35 5.69 -10.17
CA PRO A 34 -9.75 6.03 -10.44
C PRO A 34 -10.04 7.51 -10.19
N TYR A 35 -10.94 8.10 -10.98
CA TYR A 35 -11.36 9.49 -10.75
C TYR A 35 -12.00 9.68 -9.37
N THR A 36 -12.75 8.68 -8.90
CA THR A 36 -13.33 8.68 -7.55
C THR A 36 -12.25 8.85 -6.48
N VAL A 37 -11.10 8.21 -6.61
CA VAL A 37 -9.97 8.36 -5.67
C VAL A 37 -9.46 9.80 -5.63
N LEU A 38 -9.36 10.49 -6.79
CA LEU A 38 -8.99 11.91 -6.81
C LEU A 38 -10.01 12.79 -6.08
N THR A 39 -11.31 12.48 -6.23
CA THR A 39 -12.39 13.19 -5.54
C THR A 39 -12.29 13.01 -4.03
N GLU A 40 -11.98 11.81 -3.56
CA GLU A 40 -11.78 11.53 -2.14
C GLU A 40 -10.55 12.24 -1.58
N LEU A 41 -9.42 12.21 -2.30
CA LEU A 41 -8.22 12.96 -1.92
C LEU A 41 -8.51 14.46 -1.82
N ASP A 42 -9.31 15.03 -2.76
CA ASP A 42 -9.71 16.42 -2.72
C ASP A 42 -10.56 16.76 -1.49
N ALA A 43 -11.45 15.87 -1.09
CA ALA A 43 -12.25 16.03 0.12
C ALA A 43 -11.38 15.96 1.39
N LEU A 44 -10.42 15.04 1.43
CA LEU A 44 -9.54 14.78 2.57
C LEU A 44 -8.44 15.82 2.76
N LYS A 45 -8.09 16.60 1.74
CA LYS A 45 -7.02 17.62 1.84
C LYS A 45 -7.29 18.70 2.89
N ARG A 46 -8.55 18.89 3.28
CA ARG A 46 -8.96 19.86 4.31
C ARG A 46 -8.90 19.31 5.75
N ASP A 47 -8.72 18.01 5.92
CA ASP A 47 -8.55 17.42 7.25
C ASP A 47 -7.15 17.78 7.79
N THR A 48 -7.11 18.52 8.90
CA THR A 48 -5.87 19.01 9.51
C THR A 48 -4.93 17.89 9.97
N ARG A 49 -5.45 16.69 10.20
CA ARG A 49 -4.68 15.54 10.69
C ARG A 49 -3.94 14.82 9.57
N ILE A 50 -4.55 14.72 8.40
CA ILE A 50 -4.02 13.91 7.27
C ILE A 50 -3.73 14.73 6.01
N GLY A 51 -4.08 16.02 5.99
CA GLY A 51 -3.91 16.87 4.81
C GLY A 51 -2.48 16.90 4.26
N HIS A 52 -1.46 16.81 5.14
CA HIS A 52 -0.07 16.74 4.72
C HIS A 52 0.26 15.41 4.00
N VAL A 53 -0.33 14.30 4.45
CA VAL A 53 -0.16 12.98 3.82
C VAL A 53 -0.86 12.97 2.47
N VAL A 54 -2.07 13.54 2.40
CA VAL A 54 -2.80 13.71 1.14
C VAL A 54 -1.99 14.53 0.14
N ALA A 55 -1.36 15.62 0.58
CA ALA A 55 -0.51 16.43 -0.29
C ALA A 55 0.69 15.63 -0.82
N GLN A 56 1.30 14.77 0.00
CA GLN A 56 2.38 13.87 -0.46
C GLN A 56 1.88 12.86 -1.48
N ALA A 57 0.72 12.25 -1.26
CA ALA A 57 0.11 11.31 -2.20
C ALA A 57 -0.18 11.97 -3.55
N VAL A 58 -0.77 13.16 -3.53
CA VAL A 58 -1.05 13.95 -4.75
C VAL A 58 0.26 14.32 -5.47
N THR A 59 1.28 14.74 -4.74
CA THR A 59 2.61 15.02 -5.31
C THR A 59 3.17 13.78 -6.01
N SER A 60 3.11 12.61 -5.39
CA SER A 60 3.59 11.36 -6.00
C SER A 60 2.84 10.99 -7.29
N ILE A 61 1.55 11.32 -7.37
CA ILE A 61 0.76 11.14 -8.60
C ILE A 61 1.22 12.11 -9.70
N ILE A 62 1.45 13.37 -9.36
CA ILE A 62 1.84 14.42 -10.32
C ILE A 62 3.25 14.21 -10.85
N GLU A 63 4.18 13.82 -9.98
CA GLU A 63 5.59 13.62 -10.33
C GLU A 63 5.82 12.39 -11.22
N ASP A 64 4.87 11.48 -11.27
CA ASP A 64 4.96 10.30 -12.12
C ASP A 64 4.08 10.43 -13.37
N PRO A 65 4.63 10.88 -14.51
CA PRO A 65 3.86 11.12 -15.74
C PRO A 65 3.31 9.85 -16.39
N LYS A 66 3.67 8.68 -15.86
CA LYS A 66 3.19 7.38 -16.38
C LYS A 66 2.03 6.82 -15.55
N VAL A 67 1.62 7.50 -14.48
CA VAL A 67 0.36 7.22 -13.79
C VAL A 67 -0.79 7.58 -14.71
N LEU A 68 -1.69 6.65 -14.92
CA LEU A 68 -2.87 6.84 -15.75
C LEU A 68 -4.08 7.11 -14.85
N ILE A 69 -4.76 8.22 -15.11
CA ILE A 69 -5.98 8.57 -14.39
C ILE A 69 -7.16 8.12 -15.23
N PHE A 70 -8.11 7.40 -14.64
CA PHE A 70 -9.35 7.07 -15.32
C PHE A 70 -10.16 8.35 -15.58
N PRO A 71 -10.62 8.57 -16.81
CA PRO A 71 -11.47 9.72 -17.08
C PRO A 71 -12.80 9.55 -16.34
N PRO A 72 -13.46 10.65 -15.93
CA PRO A 72 -14.81 10.62 -15.40
C PRO A 72 -15.79 10.29 -16.54
N ASN A 73 -15.71 9.10 -17.07
CA ASN A 73 -16.62 8.65 -18.14
C ASN A 73 -18.02 8.65 -17.56
N GLY A 74 -18.93 9.43 -18.13
CA GLY A 74 -20.31 9.68 -17.76
C GLY A 74 -21.13 8.50 -17.22
N HIS A 75 -20.51 7.80 -16.29
CA HIS A 75 -21.15 6.71 -15.56
C HIS A 75 -22.31 7.31 -14.79
N ASN A 76 -23.46 6.73 -14.93
CA ASN A 76 -24.64 7.04 -14.13
C ASN A 76 -24.36 6.67 -12.67
N PHE A 77 -23.50 7.45 -11.99
CA PHE A 77 -23.36 7.37 -10.56
C PHE A 77 -24.64 7.91 -9.93
N THR A 78 -25.33 7.06 -9.22
CA THR A 78 -26.43 7.55 -8.39
C THR A 78 -25.85 8.32 -7.21
N PRO A 79 -26.50 9.38 -6.72
CA PRO A 79 -26.01 10.15 -5.58
C PRO A 79 -25.69 9.31 -4.35
N ASP A 80 -26.42 8.22 -4.16
CA ASP A 80 -26.33 7.32 -3.01
C ASP A 80 -25.23 6.25 -3.16
N MET A 81 -24.51 6.22 -4.27
CA MET A 81 -23.47 5.21 -4.51
C MET A 81 -22.23 5.48 -3.67
N SER A 82 -21.76 4.46 -2.94
CA SER A 82 -20.54 4.55 -2.16
C SER A 82 -19.31 4.79 -3.05
N ALA A 83 -18.24 5.36 -2.50
CA ALA A 83 -16.98 5.54 -3.22
C ALA A 83 -16.42 4.21 -3.70
N ASP A 84 -16.45 3.18 -2.88
CA ASP A 84 -16.07 1.81 -3.24
C ASP A 84 -16.76 1.31 -4.50
N ASP A 85 -18.10 1.44 -4.54
CA ASP A 85 -18.88 0.94 -5.67
C ASP A 85 -18.62 1.75 -6.94
N ARG A 86 -18.28 3.04 -6.81
CA ARG A 86 -17.82 3.88 -7.92
C ARG A 86 -16.49 3.41 -8.46
N ILE A 87 -15.50 3.17 -7.58
CA ILE A 87 -14.19 2.65 -7.96
C ILE A 87 -14.33 1.35 -8.73
N LEU A 88 -15.12 0.39 -8.23
CA LEU A 88 -15.34 -0.90 -8.89
C LEU A 88 -15.99 -0.74 -10.26
N ARG A 89 -16.93 0.18 -10.40
CA ARG A 89 -17.56 0.48 -11.70
C ARG A 89 -16.58 1.15 -12.65
N GLU A 90 -15.77 2.10 -12.19
CA GLU A 90 -14.74 2.73 -13.01
C GLU A 90 -13.78 1.68 -13.57
N ILE A 91 -13.34 0.71 -12.76
CA ILE A 91 -12.50 -0.40 -13.20
C ILE A 91 -13.22 -1.25 -14.25
N GLY A 92 -14.46 -1.63 -14.00
CA GLY A 92 -15.23 -2.51 -14.88
C GLY A 92 -15.55 -1.91 -16.24
N HIS A 93 -15.52 -0.58 -16.37
CA HIS A 93 -15.80 0.11 -17.63
C HIS A 93 -14.54 0.47 -18.45
N GLN A 94 -13.34 0.21 -17.93
CA GLN A 94 -12.10 0.46 -18.67
C GLN A 94 -11.82 -0.66 -19.67
N SER A 95 -12.17 -0.42 -20.94
CA SER A 95 -11.80 -1.30 -22.02
C SER A 95 -10.29 -1.19 -22.32
N GLY A 96 -9.63 -2.32 -22.48
CA GLY A 96 -8.21 -2.35 -22.87
C GLY A 96 -7.21 -2.29 -21.72
N LEU A 97 -7.69 -2.33 -20.47
CA LEU A 97 -6.81 -2.35 -19.29
C LEU A 97 -6.07 -3.68 -19.09
N GLY A 98 -6.45 -4.73 -19.82
CA GLY A 98 -6.02 -6.09 -19.52
C GLY A 98 -6.71 -6.61 -18.26
N GLU A 99 -5.98 -7.32 -17.41
CA GLU A 99 -6.48 -7.77 -16.11
C GLU A 99 -6.09 -6.74 -15.04
N PRO A 100 -6.99 -5.84 -14.63
CA PRO A 100 -6.71 -4.88 -13.58
C PRO A 100 -6.70 -5.58 -12.23
N ILE A 101 -5.75 -5.22 -11.38
CA ILE A 101 -5.64 -5.69 -9.99
C ILE A 101 -5.90 -4.50 -9.08
N LEU A 102 -6.98 -4.55 -8.32
CA LEU A 102 -7.27 -3.53 -7.31
C LEU A 102 -6.34 -3.70 -6.10
N VAL A 103 -5.57 -2.67 -5.79
CA VAL A 103 -4.71 -2.65 -4.60
C VAL A 103 -5.43 -1.87 -3.51
N THR A 104 -5.87 -2.56 -2.47
CA THR A 104 -6.57 -1.97 -1.33
C THR A 104 -6.32 -2.78 -0.06
N ASN A 105 -6.15 -2.08 1.07
CA ASN A 105 -6.08 -2.70 2.39
C ASN A 105 -7.46 -2.88 3.03
N ASP A 106 -8.51 -2.34 2.40
CA ASP A 106 -9.91 -2.54 2.85
C ASP A 106 -10.43 -3.92 2.45
N ARG A 107 -10.67 -4.76 3.46
CA ARG A 107 -11.14 -6.13 3.26
C ARG A 107 -12.57 -6.18 2.70
N ILE A 108 -13.40 -5.20 3.02
CA ILE A 108 -14.77 -5.13 2.49
C ILE A 108 -14.73 -4.79 1.01
N LEU A 109 -13.89 -3.83 0.62
CA LEU A 109 -13.67 -3.49 -0.78
C LEU A 109 -13.09 -4.68 -1.57
N GLN A 110 -12.17 -5.46 -0.98
CA GLN A 110 -11.67 -6.71 -1.59
C GLN A 110 -12.81 -7.73 -1.81
N LEU A 111 -13.71 -7.88 -0.84
CA LEU A 111 -14.88 -8.77 -0.99
C LEU A 111 -15.84 -8.29 -2.08
N LYS A 112 -16.11 -6.98 -2.14
CA LYS A 112 -16.90 -6.36 -3.20
C LYS A 112 -16.26 -6.59 -4.57
N ALA A 113 -14.96 -6.36 -4.70
CA ALA A 113 -14.20 -6.58 -5.94
C ALA A 113 -14.36 -8.02 -6.45
N ARG A 114 -14.33 -9.01 -5.55
CA ARG A 114 -14.55 -10.42 -5.91
C ARG A 114 -15.92 -10.65 -6.54
N VAL A 115 -16.98 -9.99 -6.04
CA VAL A 115 -18.34 -10.09 -6.62
C VAL A 115 -18.37 -9.56 -8.04
N PHE A 116 -17.58 -8.51 -8.34
CA PHE A 116 -17.45 -7.93 -9.68
C PHE A 116 -16.45 -8.68 -10.57
N GLY A 117 -15.83 -9.76 -10.08
CA GLY A 117 -14.82 -10.50 -10.82
C GLY A 117 -13.49 -9.74 -10.99
N ILE A 118 -13.24 -8.73 -10.15
CA ILE A 118 -12.02 -7.92 -10.18
C ILE A 118 -11.01 -8.53 -9.19
N PRO A 119 -9.82 -8.98 -9.63
CA PRO A 119 -8.74 -9.39 -8.75
C PRO A 119 -8.35 -8.27 -7.80
N SER A 120 -8.10 -8.59 -6.53
CA SER A 120 -7.67 -7.60 -5.55
C SER A 120 -6.58 -8.14 -4.63
N GLU A 121 -5.63 -7.27 -4.27
CA GLU A 121 -4.48 -7.59 -3.42
C GLU A 121 -4.31 -6.50 -2.35
N GLY A 122 -3.76 -6.86 -1.18
CA GLY A 122 -3.28 -5.87 -0.20
C GLY A 122 -2.01 -5.19 -0.69
N TYR A 123 -1.74 -3.97 -0.23
CA TYR A 123 -0.52 -3.24 -0.65
C TYR A 123 0.77 -4.04 -0.40
N ARG A 124 0.88 -4.70 0.76
CA ARG A 124 2.07 -5.49 1.11
C ARG A 124 2.27 -6.71 0.21
N ASP A 125 1.17 -7.28 -0.27
CA ASP A 125 1.19 -8.45 -1.16
C ASP A 125 1.53 -8.06 -2.60
N SER A 126 1.29 -6.80 -2.95
CA SER A 126 1.47 -6.25 -4.30
C SER A 126 2.89 -5.72 -4.54
N VAL A 127 3.61 -5.33 -3.48
CA VAL A 127 4.98 -4.80 -3.62
C VAL A 127 5.95 -5.92 -3.96
N PRO A 128 6.68 -5.82 -5.08
CA PRO A 128 7.69 -6.81 -5.42
C PRO A 128 8.78 -6.88 -4.36
N PHE A 129 9.18 -8.07 -4.03
CA PHE A 129 10.28 -8.32 -3.12
C PHE A 129 11.59 -7.79 -3.74
N GLN A 130 12.12 -6.70 -3.22
CA GLN A 130 13.28 -6.01 -3.85
C GLN A 130 14.63 -6.61 -3.43
N SER A 131 14.73 -7.23 -2.25
CA SER A 131 15.93 -7.95 -1.81
C SER A 131 15.68 -8.72 -0.50
N GLU A 132 16.49 -9.76 -0.24
CA GLU A 132 16.50 -10.46 1.05
C GLU A 132 16.84 -9.54 2.22
N SER A 133 17.55 -8.43 1.99
CA SER A 133 17.86 -7.41 3.00
C SER A 133 16.64 -6.64 3.51
N GLN A 134 15.48 -6.73 2.83
CA GLN A 134 14.21 -6.17 3.30
C GLN A 134 13.42 -7.12 4.19
N ILE A 135 13.82 -8.39 4.26
CA ILE A 135 13.34 -9.27 5.31
C ILE A 135 14.00 -8.77 6.59
N TYR A 136 13.17 -8.25 7.49
CA TYR A 136 13.64 -7.97 8.85
C TYR A 136 13.98 -9.32 9.48
N THR A 137 15.23 -9.74 9.38
CA THR A 137 15.69 -11.04 9.88
C THR A 137 15.78 -11.07 11.39
N GLY A 138 15.68 -9.91 12.04
CA GLY A 138 15.88 -9.80 13.48
C GLY A 138 17.30 -10.15 13.95
N PHE A 139 18.19 -10.44 13.00
CA PHE A 139 19.59 -10.73 13.28
C PHE A 139 20.43 -9.50 12.98
N VAL A 140 21.09 -8.99 13.99
CA VAL A 140 22.27 -8.13 13.81
C VAL A 140 23.45 -9.09 13.75
N GLU A 141 24.09 -9.26 12.59
CA GLU A 141 25.37 -9.95 12.51
C GLU A 141 26.41 -9.09 13.25
N ASP A 142 27.03 -9.72 14.22
CA ASP A 142 28.22 -9.34 14.95
C ASP A 142 28.78 -7.93 14.70
N GLY A 143 28.26 -6.96 15.40
CA GLY A 143 28.99 -5.76 15.79
C GLY A 143 29.30 -5.88 17.27
N ASP A 144 30.51 -5.60 17.68
CA ASP A 144 31.02 -5.75 19.05
C ASP A 144 30.23 -4.98 20.14
N ASP A 145 29.23 -4.17 19.77
CA ASP A 145 28.39 -3.43 20.70
C ASP A 145 26.90 -3.73 20.52
N PRO A 146 26.21 -4.25 21.54
CA PRO A 146 24.77 -4.49 21.50
C PRO A 146 23.99 -3.16 21.37
N VAL A 147 23.15 -3.08 20.35
CA VAL A 147 22.27 -1.93 20.14
C VAL A 147 21.23 -1.88 21.27
N PRO A 148 21.08 -0.76 22.01
CA PRO A 148 20.03 -0.63 23.04
C PRO A 148 18.64 -0.93 22.45
N ASN A 149 17.81 -1.64 23.23
CA ASN A 149 16.47 -2.10 22.85
C ASN A 149 16.44 -3.13 21.69
N SER A 150 17.49 -3.92 21.54
CA SER A 150 17.55 -5.05 20.60
C SER A 150 17.40 -6.40 21.32
N PHE A 151 17.02 -7.42 20.55
CA PHE A 151 17.03 -8.82 21.01
C PHE A 151 18.28 -9.52 20.48
N GLN A 152 18.94 -10.24 21.36
CA GLN A 152 20.13 -11.03 20.99
C GLN A 152 19.92 -12.50 21.41
N TRP A 153 20.40 -13.42 20.58
CA TRP A 153 20.38 -14.85 20.89
C TRP A 153 21.73 -15.25 21.50
N GLU A 154 21.72 -15.58 22.76
CA GLU A 154 22.90 -16.19 23.43
C GLU A 154 22.64 -17.67 23.69
N ASN A 155 23.45 -18.53 23.11
CA ASN A 155 23.38 -20.00 23.31
C ASN A 155 21.98 -20.60 23.10
N GLY A 156 21.22 -20.10 22.10
CA GLY A 156 19.87 -20.61 21.80
C GLY A 156 18.75 -20.04 22.67
N THR A 157 19.05 -19.05 23.51
CA THR A 157 18.06 -18.39 24.36
C THR A 157 17.92 -16.90 23.96
N PRO A 158 16.71 -16.39 23.69
CA PRO A 158 16.52 -14.98 23.37
C PRO A 158 16.75 -14.10 24.62
N GLY A 159 17.60 -13.09 24.47
CA GLY A 159 17.86 -12.07 25.49
C GLY A 159 17.45 -10.69 24.98
N PHE A 160 16.92 -9.84 25.84
CA PHE A 160 16.61 -8.45 25.53
C PHE A 160 17.68 -7.52 26.10
N HIS A 161 18.29 -6.70 25.24
CA HIS A 161 19.19 -5.63 25.65
C HIS A 161 18.42 -4.34 25.86
N GLY A 162 18.09 -4.03 27.12
CA GLY A 162 17.56 -2.74 27.52
C GLY A 162 18.65 -1.66 27.63
N PRO A 163 18.29 -0.40 27.88
CA PRO A 163 19.24 0.69 28.06
C PRO A 163 20.23 0.48 29.21
N ASP A 164 19.90 -0.40 30.17
CA ASP A 164 20.71 -0.73 31.35
C ASP A 164 21.47 -2.06 31.23
N GLY A 165 21.53 -2.66 30.03
CA GLY A 165 22.19 -3.94 29.77
C GLY A 165 21.24 -5.13 29.56
N PRO A 166 21.78 -6.34 29.39
CA PRO A 166 20.99 -7.52 29.06
C PRO A 166 20.09 -7.95 30.23
N LYS A 167 18.81 -8.17 29.92
CA LYS A 167 17.83 -8.72 30.86
C LYS A 167 17.31 -10.06 30.31
N PRO A 168 17.30 -11.14 31.12
CA PRO A 168 16.70 -12.39 30.69
C PRO A 168 15.19 -12.22 30.52
N ILE A 169 14.64 -12.76 29.45
CA ILE A 169 13.19 -12.82 29.23
C ILE A 169 12.65 -13.90 30.19
N GLY A 170 12.04 -13.48 31.29
CA GLY A 170 11.33 -14.38 32.19
C GLY A 170 10.06 -14.88 31.50
N TYR A 171 9.92 -16.20 31.33
CA TYR A 171 8.63 -16.79 31.06
C TYR A 171 7.77 -16.66 32.31
N ASN A 172 6.68 -15.91 32.24
CA ASN A 172 5.64 -16.00 33.28
C ASN A 172 5.03 -17.40 33.19
N GLN A 173 5.20 -18.18 34.27
CA GLN A 173 4.49 -19.43 34.50
C GLN A 173 3.01 -19.13 34.82
#